data_948f4efbba6e6e1e592059e11ef2630e
#
_entry.id   948f4efbba6e6e1e592059e11ef2630e
#
_cell.length_a   1.000
_cell.length_b   1.000
_cell.length_c   1.000
_cell.angle_alpha   90.00
_cell.angle_beta   90.00
_cell.angle_gamma   90.00
#
_symmetry.space_group_name_H-M   'P 1'
#
loop_
_entity.id
_entity.type
_entity.pdbx_description
1 polymer ?
#
loop_
_entity_poly.entity_id
_entity_poly.type
_entity_poly.pdbx_seq_one_letter_code
_entity_poly.pdbx_strand_id
1 'polypeptide(L)'
;MKTASGGLARRKGTSMARLKNGKHRRKDGSWDPLKDSSTDRQTAQVIPRTPQSASSSYTLAYVDDEFLCREELRPVRLQLELLKTEMILTERNIKSTVVMFGGARIPAPGQEAWAAKNDIQKKNLENASIYYDQARRFAQLCSNQSKSSDYHEYVVVTGGGPGVMEAGNRGAADVGAPSIGLNIVLPHEQAPNPYVTPELSFNFHYFAIRKMHFLMRAKAITIFPGGFGTLDEFFEAVTLIQTKRMAPIPLILFSKAFWHDIINFEALANFGTIAPEDLQLLHFAETAEEAWQIIADFYDLNAEAAP
;
A
#
# COMPACT_ATOMS: atom_id res chain seq x y z
N MET A 1 -64.73 51.67 21.05
CA MET A 1 -64.36 51.04 22.30
C MET A 1 -64.27 49.55 22.15
N LYS A 2 -63.10 49.00 22.15
CA LYS A 2 -62.73 47.66 22.63
C LYS A 2 -61.24 47.51 22.41
N THR A 3 -60.49 47.47 23.44
CA THR A 3 -59.07 47.33 23.55
C THR A 3 -58.66 45.90 23.23
N ALA A 4 -57.66 45.70 22.33
CA ALA A 4 -57.05 44.44 22.09
C ALA A 4 -55.70 44.41 22.83
N SER A 5 -55.58 43.54 23.83
CA SER A 5 -54.38 43.25 24.58
C SER A 5 -53.48 42.31 23.77
N GLY A 6 -52.30 42.77 23.38
CA GLY A 6 -51.30 41.93 22.73
C GLY A 6 -50.56 41.07 23.79
N GLY A 7 -50.74 39.76 23.70
CA GLY A 7 -50.00 38.78 24.48
C GLY A 7 -48.59 38.52 23.88
N LEU A 8 -47.54 38.90 24.64
CA LEU A 8 -46.17 38.48 24.30
C LEU A 8 -46.05 36.96 24.48
N ALA A 9 -45.85 36.25 23.40
CA ALA A 9 -45.49 34.84 23.45
C ALA A 9 -44.05 34.70 24.02
N ARG A 10 -43.93 34.17 25.24
CA ARG A 10 -42.65 33.71 25.81
C ARG A 10 -42.03 32.65 24.91
N ARG A 11 -40.90 32.98 24.26
CA ARG A 11 -40.05 31.99 23.65
C ARG A 11 -39.59 31.02 24.74
N LYS A 12 -40.01 29.76 24.63
CA LYS A 12 -39.49 28.65 25.44
C LYS A 12 -37.99 28.52 25.17
N GLY A 13 -37.19 28.76 26.19
CA GLY A 13 -35.76 28.53 26.15
C GLY A 13 -35.47 27.09 25.76
N THR A 14 -34.67 26.92 24.75
CA THR A 14 -34.10 25.63 24.34
C THR A 14 -33.34 25.07 25.54
N SER A 15 -33.88 24.00 26.13
CA SER A 15 -33.20 23.18 27.13
C SER A 15 -31.84 22.74 26.59
N MET A 16 -30.76 23.19 27.22
CA MET A 16 -29.46 22.57 27.02
C MET A 16 -29.58 21.10 27.36
N ALA A 17 -29.62 20.24 26.31
CA ALA A 17 -29.57 18.82 26.50
C ALA A 17 -28.27 18.50 27.28
N ARG A 18 -28.40 17.92 28.47
CA ARG A 18 -27.27 17.38 29.25
C ARG A 18 -26.49 16.45 28.34
N LEU A 19 -25.29 16.87 27.92
CA LEU A 19 -24.34 16.05 27.21
C LEU A 19 -24.04 14.82 28.07
N LYS A 20 -24.39 13.65 27.57
CA LYS A 20 -24.08 12.37 28.25
C LYS A 20 -22.56 12.27 28.40
N ASN A 21 -22.08 12.01 29.62
CA ASN A 21 -20.67 11.96 30.06
C ASN A 21 -19.74 10.99 29.29
N GLY A 22 -20.14 10.41 28.17
CA GLY A 22 -19.35 9.48 27.39
C GLY A 22 -18.71 10.04 26.11
N LYS A 23 -19.04 11.26 25.68
CA LYS A 23 -18.62 11.83 24.38
C LYS A 23 -17.23 12.49 24.36
N HIS A 24 -16.56 12.61 25.49
CA HIS A 24 -15.26 13.27 25.62
C HIS A 24 -14.10 12.29 25.87
N ARG A 25 -14.29 10.99 25.63
CA ARG A 25 -13.20 10.01 25.70
C ARG A 25 -12.70 9.70 24.29
N ARG A 26 -11.38 9.75 24.10
CA ARG A 26 -10.70 9.24 22.91
C ARG A 26 -10.92 7.73 22.78
N LYS A 27 -10.63 7.15 21.62
CA LYS A 27 -10.73 5.69 21.39
C LYS A 27 -9.88 4.86 22.36
N ASP A 28 -8.79 5.43 22.88
CA ASP A 28 -7.90 4.84 23.88
C ASP A 28 -8.42 4.97 25.33
N GLY A 29 -9.61 5.56 25.52
CA GLY A 29 -10.22 5.79 26.82
C GLY A 29 -9.75 7.03 27.57
N SER A 30 -8.79 7.81 27.03
CA SER A 30 -8.33 9.05 27.62
C SER A 30 -9.39 10.15 27.57
N TRP A 31 -9.36 11.04 28.57
CA TRP A 31 -10.26 12.19 28.63
C TRP A 31 -9.79 13.33 27.72
N ASP A 32 -10.69 13.85 26.89
CA ASP A 32 -10.44 15.03 26.07
C ASP A 32 -11.64 16.00 26.21
N PRO A 33 -11.47 17.14 26.85
CA PRO A 33 -12.55 18.13 27.05
C PRO A 33 -12.88 18.90 25.76
N LEU A 34 -12.04 18.83 24.73
CA LEU A 34 -12.29 19.53 23.48
C LEU A 34 -13.30 18.75 22.62
N LYS A 35 -14.07 19.46 21.84
CA LYS A 35 -14.95 18.83 20.82
C LYS A 35 -14.09 18.19 19.73
N ASP A 36 -14.53 17.04 19.26
CA ASP A 36 -13.89 16.41 18.12
C ASP A 36 -14.17 17.17 16.80
N SER A 37 -13.22 17.11 15.89
CA SER A 37 -13.28 17.80 14.60
C SER A 37 -14.44 17.34 13.71
N SER A 38 -14.93 16.09 13.89
CA SER A 38 -16.06 15.56 13.11
C SER A 38 -17.37 16.22 13.53
N THR A 39 -17.54 16.53 14.82
CA THR A 39 -18.69 17.27 15.34
C THR A 39 -18.69 18.71 14.79
N ASP A 40 -17.54 19.37 14.77
CA ASP A 40 -17.42 20.73 14.22
C ASP A 40 -17.67 20.76 12.72
N ARG A 41 -17.19 19.76 11.96
CA ARG A 41 -17.49 19.60 10.54
C ARG A 41 -19.01 19.48 10.29
N GLN A 42 -19.72 18.64 11.05
CA GLN A 42 -21.18 18.49 10.93
C GLN A 42 -21.91 19.79 11.28
N THR A 43 -21.47 20.49 12.32
CA THR A 43 -22.05 21.77 12.72
C THR A 43 -21.87 22.84 11.65
N ALA A 44 -20.70 22.92 11.05
CA ALA A 44 -20.39 23.86 9.97
C ALA A 44 -21.27 23.66 8.72
N GLN A 45 -21.70 22.44 8.43
CA GLN A 45 -22.57 22.12 7.28
C GLN A 45 -24.02 22.62 7.43
N VAL A 46 -24.50 22.87 8.65
CA VAL A 46 -25.88 23.28 8.92
C VAL A 46 -26.02 24.78 9.21
N ILE A 47 -24.93 25.55 9.06
CA ILE A 47 -24.96 27.00 9.23
C ILE A 47 -25.74 27.65 8.07
N PRO A 48 -26.61 28.66 8.35
CA PRO A 48 -27.32 29.38 7.29
C PRO A 48 -26.35 29.99 6.28
N ARG A 49 -26.70 29.88 4.99
CA ARG A 49 -25.88 30.40 3.90
C ARG A 49 -26.03 31.94 3.84
N THR A 50 -24.95 32.63 4.17
CA THR A 50 -24.79 34.07 4.01
C THR A 50 -23.60 34.35 3.10
N PRO A 51 -23.40 35.58 2.58
CA PRO A 51 -22.17 35.91 1.85
C PRO A 51 -20.89 35.57 2.61
N GLN A 52 -20.87 35.70 3.94
CA GLN A 52 -19.75 35.40 4.81
C GLN A 52 -19.51 33.87 4.91
N SER A 53 -20.57 33.10 5.19
CA SER A 53 -20.46 31.63 5.34
C SER A 53 -20.31 30.91 3.99
N ALA A 54 -20.54 31.59 2.87
CA ALA A 54 -20.32 31.07 1.52
C ALA A 54 -18.91 31.37 0.98
N SER A 55 -18.11 32.17 1.69
CA SER A 55 -16.73 32.47 1.32
C SER A 55 -15.84 31.24 1.56
N SER A 56 -14.89 31.00 0.65
CA SER A 56 -13.88 29.93 0.81
C SER A 56 -13.07 30.09 2.10
N SER A 57 -12.79 31.35 2.50
CA SER A 57 -12.09 31.63 3.77
C SER A 57 -12.84 31.18 5.03
N TYR A 58 -14.14 30.89 4.93
CA TYR A 58 -14.94 30.39 6.06
C TYR A 58 -14.93 28.87 6.16
N THR A 59 -14.48 28.19 5.14
CA THR A 59 -14.37 26.72 5.13
C THR A 59 -13.32 26.26 6.15
N LEU A 60 -13.64 25.23 6.93
CA LEU A 60 -12.68 24.62 7.85
C LEU A 60 -11.48 24.08 7.08
N ALA A 61 -10.27 24.47 7.44
CA ALA A 61 -9.05 24.21 6.67
C ALA A 61 -8.83 22.71 6.33
N TYR A 62 -9.19 21.80 7.24
CA TYR A 62 -9.00 20.35 7.03
C TYR A 62 -10.06 19.67 6.15
N VAL A 63 -11.05 20.41 5.66
CA VAL A 63 -12.04 19.96 4.66
C VAL A 63 -12.08 20.87 3.43
N ASP A 64 -11.13 21.78 3.32
CA ASP A 64 -10.97 22.69 2.20
C ASP A 64 -9.98 22.06 1.19
N ASP A 65 -10.52 21.40 0.16
CA ASP A 65 -9.74 20.69 -0.84
C ASP A 65 -8.85 21.65 -1.66
N GLU A 66 -9.33 22.86 -1.97
CA GLU A 66 -8.54 23.88 -2.69
C GLU A 66 -7.34 24.33 -1.84
N PHE A 67 -7.58 24.61 -0.57
CA PHE A 67 -6.51 24.95 0.37
C PHE A 67 -5.52 23.82 0.54
N LEU A 68 -5.98 22.58 0.77
CA LEU A 68 -5.11 21.41 0.93
C LEU A 68 -4.28 21.08 -0.31
N CYS A 69 -4.75 21.45 -1.51
CA CYS A 69 -4.02 21.24 -2.76
C CYS A 69 -2.99 22.32 -3.08
N ARG A 70 -2.88 23.40 -2.31
CA ARG A 70 -1.87 24.44 -2.52
C ARG A 70 -0.45 23.91 -2.40
N GLU A 71 0.48 24.48 -3.19
CA GLU A 71 1.89 24.01 -3.20
C GLU A 71 2.57 24.17 -1.83
N GLU A 72 2.26 25.22 -1.08
CA GLU A 72 2.81 25.49 0.24
C GLU A 72 2.46 24.38 1.25
N LEU A 73 1.36 23.64 1.01
CA LEU A 73 0.90 22.55 1.87
C LEU A 73 1.45 21.17 1.46
N ARG A 74 2.42 21.10 0.54
CA ARG A 74 3.09 19.85 0.18
C ARG A 74 3.61 19.08 1.41
N PRO A 75 4.26 19.69 2.41
CA PRO A 75 4.69 18.96 3.62
C PRO A 75 3.52 18.33 4.40
N VAL A 76 2.38 19.01 4.46
CA VAL A 76 1.17 18.47 5.10
C VAL A 76 0.63 17.27 4.34
N ARG A 77 0.55 17.36 3.01
CA ARG A 77 0.10 16.23 2.17
C ARG A 77 1.02 15.02 2.29
N LEU A 78 2.34 15.19 2.35
CA LEU A 78 3.29 14.10 2.60
C LEU A 78 3.00 13.41 3.95
N GLN A 79 2.73 14.19 5.01
CA GLN A 79 2.34 13.65 6.31
C GLN A 79 1.00 12.91 6.26
N LEU A 80 0.01 13.45 5.55
CA LEU A 80 -1.30 12.80 5.42
C LEU A 80 -1.21 11.46 4.71
N GLU A 81 -0.43 11.34 3.62
CA GLU A 81 -0.24 10.08 2.92
C GLU A 81 0.50 9.04 3.77
N LEU A 82 1.56 9.46 4.47
CA LEU A 82 2.27 8.59 5.38
C LEU A 82 1.35 8.10 6.51
N LEU A 83 0.66 9.01 7.19
CA LEU A 83 -0.16 8.69 8.36
C LEU A 83 -1.39 7.87 8.00
N LYS A 84 -2.10 8.19 6.91
CA LYS A 84 -3.33 7.47 6.54
C LYS A 84 -3.07 5.98 6.36
N THR A 85 -2.06 5.64 5.59
CA THR A 85 -1.70 4.23 5.31
C THR A 85 -1.21 3.55 6.59
N GLU A 86 -0.32 4.21 7.34
CA GLU A 86 0.25 3.68 8.58
C GLU A 86 -0.81 3.40 9.64
N MET A 87 -1.76 4.31 9.83
CA MET A 87 -2.85 4.15 10.80
C MET A 87 -3.77 3.00 10.41
N ILE A 88 -4.17 2.89 9.13
CA ILE A 88 -5.05 1.82 8.68
C ILE A 88 -4.37 0.46 8.83
N LEU A 89 -3.10 0.32 8.41
CA LEU A 89 -2.36 -0.93 8.57
C LEU A 89 -2.19 -1.30 10.05
N THR A 90 -1.96 -0.32 10.93
CA THR A 90 -1.86 -0.53 12.38
C THR A 90 -3.22 -0.91 12.99
N GLU A 91 -4.31 -0.25 12.62
CA GLU A 91 -5.67 -0.58 13.08
C GLU A 91 -6.10 -1.98 12.62
N ARG A 92 -5.61 -2.45 11.47
CA ARG A 92 -5.80 -3.81 10.95
C ARG A 92 -4.78 -4.81 11.50
N ASN A 93 -3.90 -4.38 12.41
CA ASN A 93 -2.86 -5.19 13.04
C ASN A 93 -1.92 -5.88 12.04
N ILE A 94 -1.67 -5.26 10.86
CA ILE A 94 -0.71 -5.77 9.88
C ILE A 94 0.71 -5.53 10.41
N LYS A 95 1.38 -6.59 10.80
CA LYS A 95 2.72 -6.56 11.43
C LYS A 95 3.84 -6.69 10.41
N SER A 96 3.67 -7.56 9.42
CA SER A 96 4.66 -7.78 8.39
C SER A 96 4.06 -8.14 7.04
N THR A 97 4.83 -7.87 5.99
CA THR A 97 4.41 -8.06 4.60
C THR A 97 5.44 -8.86 3.80
N VAL A 98 4.99 -9.49 2.74
CA VAL A 98 5.84 -9.99 1.64
C VAL A 98 5.55 -9.14 0.41
N VAL A 99 6.60 -8.45 -0.06
CA VAL A 99 6.48 -7.51 -1.18
C VAL A 99 6.69 -8.26 -2.49
N MET A 100 5.82 -8.01 -3.46
CA MET A 100 5.93 -8.58 -4.79
C MET A 100 5.98 -7.47 -5.84
N PHE A 101 7.15 -7.29 -6.45
CA PHE A 101 7.37 -6.41 -7.58
C PHE A 101 7.47 -7.19 -8.89
N GLY A 102 7.01 -6.60 -9.98
CA GLY A 102 7.12 -7.22 -11.30
C GLY A 102 6.38 -6.47 -12.39
N GLY A 103 6.49 -6.96 -13.61
CA GLY A 103 5.99 -6.30 -14.80
C GLY A 103 4.46 -6.25 -14.88
N ALA A 104 3.92 -5.03 -15.00
CA ALA A 104 2.49 -4.81 -15.25
C ALA A 104 2.00 -5.33 -16.63
N ARG A 105 2.93 -5.58 -17.56
CA ARG A 105 2.64 -5.99 -18.94
C ARG A 105 2.67 -7.50 -19.16
N ILE A 106 3.06 -8.28 -18.15
CA ILE A 106 3.09 -9.74 -18.22
C ILE A 106 1.66 -10.26 -18.13
N PRO A 107 1.13 -10.89 -19.21
CA PRO A 107 -0.25 -11.36 -19.22
C PRO A 107 -0.40 -12.65 -18.38
N ALA A 108 -1.61 -12.96 -17.96
CA ALA A 108 -1.93 -14.29 -17.47
C ALA A 108 -1.81 -15.31 -18.64
N PRO A 109 -1.50 -16.59 -18.36
CA PRO A 109 -1.43 -17.62 -19.38
C PRO A 109 -2.70 -17.68 -20.22
N GLY A 110 -2.52 -17.71 -21.54
CA GLY A 110 -3.61 -17.73 -22.51
C GLY A 110 -4.32 -16.39 -22.76
N GLN A 111 -3.88 -15.31 -22.10
CA GLN A 111 -4.35 -13.97 -22.38
C GLN A 111 -3.46 -13.26 -23.40
N GLU A 112 -4.05 -12.32 -24.12
CA GLU A 112 -3.35 -11.52 -25.11
C GLU A 112 -2.30 -10.62 -24.45
N ALA A 113 -1.11 -10.53 -25.08
CA ALA A 113 -0.04 -9.61 -24.71
C ALA A 113 -0.39 -8.18 -25.18
N TRP A 114 -1.41 -7.57 -24.58
CA TRP A 114 -2.02 -6.28 -24.97
C TRP A 114 -1.01 -5.11 -25.09
N ALA A 115 0.09 -5.19 -24.37
CA ALA A 115 1.11 -4.14 -24.36
C ALA A 115 2.18 -4.31 -25.46
N ALA A 116 2.13 -5.41 -26.23
CA ALA A 116 3.08 -5.65 -27.30
C ALA A 116 2.86 -4.70 -28.47
N LYS A 117 3.95 -4.16 -29.00
CA LYS A 117 3.93 -3.27 -30.17
C LYS A 117 4.47 -3.94 -31.46
N ASN A 118 4.99 -5.16 -31.34
CA ASN A 118 5.50 -5.98 -32.44
C ASN A 118 5.52 -7.45 -32.04
N ASP A 119 5.75 -8.34 -33.01
CA ASP A 119 5.70 -9.80 -32.83
C ASP A 119 6.77 -10.30 -31.84
N ILE A 120 7.94 -9.66 -31.80
CA ILE A 120 9.01 -10.04 -30.86
C ILE A 120 8.54 -9.79 -29.42
N GLN A 121 8.00 -8.59 -29.16
CA GLN A 121 7.47 -8.26 -27.84
C GLN A 121 6.28 -9.15 -27.47
N LYS A 122 5.40 -9.44 -28.43
CA LYS A 122 4.26 -10.34 -28.21
C LYS A 122 4.74 -11.70 -27.74
N LYS A 123 5.64 -12.34 -28.50
CA LYS A 123 6.22 -13.64 -28.16
C LYS A 123 6.92 -13.65 -26.79
N ASN A 124 7.70 -12.61 -26.50
CA ASN A 124 8.42 -12.52 -25.24
C ASN A 124 7.48 -12.35 -24.05
N LEU A 125 6.43 -11.53 -24.17
CA LEU A 125 5.43 -11.36 -23.12
C LEU A 125 4.58 -12.61 -22.92
N GLU A 126 4.21 -13.31 -24.01
CA GLU A 126 3.52 -14.59 -23.92
C GLU A 126 4.38 -15.65 -23.22
N ASN A 127 5.67 -15.74 -23.55
CA ASN A 127 6.61 -16.61 -22.83
C ASN A 127 6.78 -16.23 -21.35
N ALA A 128 6.74 -14.94 -21.05
CA ALA A 128 6.84 -14.45 -19.68
C ALA A 128 5.59 -14.71 -18.83
N SER A 129 4.48 -15.17 -19.43
CA SER A 129 3.24 -15.48 -18.71
C SER A 129 3.42 -16.55 -17.62
N ILE A 130 4.45 -17.39 -17.73
CA ILE A 130 4.83 -18.33 -16.67
C ILE A 130 5.10 -17.60 -15.33
N TYR A 131 5.63 -16.39 -15.38
CA TYR A 131 5.89 -15.62 -14.17
C TYR A 131 4.61 -15.08 -13.50
N TYR A 132 3.53 -14.93 -14.25
CA TYR A 132 2.21 -14.67 -13.68
C TYR A 132 1.77 -15.85 -12.79
N ASP A 133 1.88 -17.07 -13.29
CA ASP A 133 1.52 -18.27 -12.53
C ASP A 133 2.44 -18.48 -11.32
N GLN A 134 3.75 -18.27 -11.49
CA GLN A 134 4.69 -18.34 -10.36
C GLN A 134 4.39 -17.30 -9.30
N ALA A 135 4.06 -16.06 -9.68
CA ALA A 135 3.68 -15.00 -8.76
C ALA A 135 2.38 -15.33 -8.01
N ARG A 136 1.37 -15.83 -8.73
CA ARG A 136 0.11 -16.28 -8.13
C ARG A 136 0.32 -17.42 -7.14
N ARG A 137 1.13 -18.42 -7.52
CA ARG A 137 1.47 -19.56 -6.67
C ARG A 137 2.27 -19.14 -5.44
N PHE A 138 3.27 -18.28 -5.61
CA PHE A 138 4.05 -17.75 -4.50
C PHE A 138 3.19 -16.98 -3.48
N ALA A 139 2.26 -16.14 -3.97
CA ALA A 139 1.32 -15.45 -3.11
C ALA A 139 0.41 -16.40 -2.31
N GLN A 140 0.00 -17.55 -2.90
CA GLN A 140 -0.74 -18.59 -2.17
C GLN A 140 0.11 -19.17 -1.03
N LEU A 141 1.39 -19.45 -1.26
CA LEU A 141 2.30 -19.98 -0.21
C LEU A 141 2.46 -18.99 0.93
N CYS A 142 2.75 -17.71 0.62
CA CYS A 142 2.83 -16.65 1.61
C CYS A 142 1.54 -16.51 2.42
N SER A 143 0.39 -16.52 1.74
CA SER A 143 -0.91 -16.37 2.36
C SER A 143 -1.31 -17.55 3.24
N ASN A 144 -0.91 -18.77 2.89
CA ASN A 144 -1.09 -19.93 3.75
C ASN A 144 -0.26 -19.81 5.03
N GLN A 145 0.97 -19.31 4.96
CA GLN A 145 1.76 -18.99 6.15
C GLN A 145 1.10 -17.89 6.97
N SER A 146 0.61 -16.83 6.32
CA SER A 146 -0.07 -15.70 6.96
C SER A 146 -1.27 -16.13 7.82
N LYS A 147 -1.95 -17.20 7.42
CA LYS A 147 -3.09 -17.77 8.15
C LYS A 147 -2.72 -18.20 9.58
N SER A 148 -1.49 -18.64 9.83
CA SER A 148 -1.03 -19.03 11.18
C SER A 148 -1.03 -17.86 12.17
N SER A 149 -0.92 -16.63 11.68
CA SER A 149 -0.97 -15.39 12.47
C SER A 149 -2.30 -14.63 12.35
N ASP A 150 -3.38 -15.29 11.90
CA ASP A 150 -4.66 -14.66 11.59
C ASP A 150 -4.51 -13.51 10.57
N TYR A 151 -3.67 -13.73 9.58
CA TYR A 151 -3.36 -12.77 8.50
C TYR A 151 -2.72 -11.44 8.97
N HIS A 152 -1.98 -11.49 10.07
CA HIS A 152 -1.26 -10.30 10.57
C HIS A 152 0.19 -10.25 10.10
N GLU A 153 0.80 -11.38 9.75
CA GLU A 153 2.18 -11.49 9.27
C GLU A 153 2.24 -12.08 7.87
N TYR A 154 3.31 -11.80 7.15
CA TYR A 154 3.55 -12.27 5.78
C TYR A 154 2.42 -11.90 4.79
N VAL A 155 1.72 -10.79 5.04
CA VAL A 155 0.63 -10.34 4.18
C VAL A 155 1.19 -9.89 2.83
N VAL A 156 0.62 -10.40 1.74
CA VAL A 156 1.06 -10.04 0.39
C VAL A 156 0.77 -8.58 0.11
N VAL A 157 1.78 -7.84 -0.38
CA VAL A 157 1.65 -6.46 -0.85
C VAL A 157 2.21 -6.30 -2.25
N THR A 158 1.45 -5.62 -3.10
CA THR A 158 1.82 -5.30 -4.48
C THR A 158 1.54 -3.82 -4.78
N GLY A 159 1.93 -3.38 -5.98
CA GLY A 159 1.53 -2.05 -6.46
C GLY A 159 0.07 -1.92 -6.89
N GLY A 160 -0.75 -2.96 -6.78
CA GLY A 160 -2.19 -2.93 -7.05
C GLY A 160 -2.58 -2.92 -8.53
N GLY A 161 -1.63 -2.86 -9.46
CA GLY A 161 -1.87 -2.82 -10.91
C GLY A 161 -2.05 -4.21 -11.55
N PRO A 162 -2.02 -4.30 -12.88
CA PRO A 162 -2.15 -5.54 -13.64
C PRO A 162 -0.86 -6.39 -13.63
N GLY A 163 -0.87 -7.51 -14.31
CA GLY A 163 0.27 -8.39 -14.52
C GLY A 163 0.70 -9.11 -13.25
N VAL A 164 1.99 -9.09 -12.93
CA VAL A 164 2.54 -9.74 -11.73
C VAL A 164 1.89 -9.23 -10.44
N MET A 165 1.54 -7.95 -10.38
CA MET A 165 0.86 -7.37 -9.21
C MET A 165 -0.53 -7.97 -9.02
N GLU A 166 -1.29 -8.10 -10.11
CA GLU A 166 -2.58 -8.79 -10.12
C GLU A 166 -2.43 -10.26 -9.71
N ALA A 167 -1.42 -10.95 -10.27
CA ALA A 167 -1.15 -12.34 -9.94
C ALA A 167 -0.91 -12.53 -8.43
N GLY A 168 -0.14 -11.63 -7.81
CA GLY A 168 0.10 -11.63 -6.36
C GLY A 168 -1.18 -11.46 -5.53
N ASN A 169 -1.98 -10.43 -5.83
CA ASN A 169 -3.23 -10.21 -5.13
C ASN A 169 -4.24 -11.35 -5.38
N ARG A 170 -4.31 -11.87 -6.61
CA ARG A 170 -5.16 -13.01 -6.96
C ARG A 170 -4.76 -14.28 -6.22
N GLY A 171 -3.47 -14.55 -6.10
CA GLY A 171 -2.99 -15.72 -5.33
C GLY A 171 -3.40 -15.66 -3.87
N ALA A 172 -3.37 -14.50 -3.24
CA ALA A 172 -3.92 -14.32 -1.89
C ALA A 172 -5.44 -14.53 -1.85
N ALA A 173 -6.18 -13.95 -2.79
CA ALA A 173 -7.63 -14.12 -2.89
C ALA A 173 -8.05 -15.57 -3.13
N ASP A 174 -7.31 -16.35 -3.90
CA ASP A 174 -7.56 -17.78 -4.17
C ASP A 174 -7.64 -18.64 -2.89
N VAL A 175 -6.92 -18.24 -1.85
CA VAL A 175 -6.88 -18.94 -0.55
C VAL A 175 -7.65 -18.19 0.54
N GLY A 176 -8.43 -17.18 0.16
CA GLY A 176 -9.27 -16.39 1.06
C GLY A 176 -8.50 -15.45 1.99
N ALA A 177 -7.26 -15.12 1.66
CA ALA A 177 -6.41 -14.22 2.43
C ALA A 177 -6.52 -12.76 1.97
N PRO A 178 -6.36 -11.78 2.87
CA PRO A 178 -6.26 -10.38 2.50
C PRO A 178 -4.94 -10.10 1.78
N SER A 179 -4.95 -9.08 0.92
CA SER A 179 -3.75 -8.55 0.29
C SER A 179 -3.81 -7.03 0.15
N ILE A 180 -2.65 -6.40 0.10
CA ILE A 180 -2.49 -4.96 0.07
C ILE A 180 -2.16 -4.51 -1.35
N GLY A 181 -2.80 -3.42 -1.80
CA GLY A 181 -2.45 -2.71 -3.03
C GLY A 181 -1.99 -1.28 -2.72
N LEU A 182 -0.73 -0.97 -3.01
CA LEU A 182 -0.19 0.37 -2.89
C LEU A 182 -0.15 1.02 -4.29
N ASN A 183 -1.27 1.59 -4.69
CA ASN A 183 -1.43 2.22 -6.00
C ASN A 183 -0.78 3.61 -6.04
N ILE A 184 -0.54 4.12 -7.24
CA ILE A 184 -0.03 5.48 -7.47
C ILE A 184 -0.86 6.10 -8.60
N VAL A 185 -1.15 7.40 -8.48
CA VAL A 185 -1.87 8.11 -9.54
C VAL A 185 -0.97 8.27 -10.77
N LEU A 186 -1.36 7.67 -11.89
CA LEU A 186 -0.67 7.77 -13.17
C LEU A 186 -1.64 8.29 -14.26
N PRO A 187 -1.15 9.02 -15.29
CA PRO A 187 -2.01 9.66 -16.30
C PRO A 187 -2.92 8.72 -17.09
N HIS A 188 -2.56 7.44 -17.17
CA HIS A 188 -3.26 6.41 -17.95
C HIS A 188 -3.61 5.18 -17.11
N GLU A 189 -3.67 5.34 -15.78
CA GLU A 189 -3.89 4.21 -14.89
C GLU A 189 -5.37 3.85 -14.82
N GLN A 190 -5.62 2.55 -14.88
CA GLN A 190 -6.92 1.95 -14.64
C GLN A 190 -7.16 1.80 -13.13
N ALA A 191 -8.37 1.40 -12.75
CA ALA A 191 -8.66 1.02 -11.37
C ALA A 191 -7.70 -0.06 -10.87
N PRO A 192 -7.48 -0.16 -9.54
CA PRO A 192 -6.76 -1.28 -8.94
C PRO A 192 -7.30 -2.62 -9.43
N ASN A 193 -6.44 -3.64 -9.48
CA ASN A 193 -6.90 -4.97 -9.84
C ASN A 193 -7.97 -5.48 -8.84
N PRO A 194 -8.94 -6.31 -9.29
CA PRO A 194 -10.13 -6.66 -8.49
C PRO A 194 -9.84 -7.58 -7.30
N TYR A 195 -8.61 -8.06 -7.14
CA TYR A 195 -8.22 -9.01 -6.10
C TYR A 195 -7.60 -8.33 -4.87
N VAL A 196 -7.28 -7.03 -4.94
CA VAL A 196 -6.85 -6.25 -3.77
C VAL A 196 -8.01 -6.20 -2.76
N THR A 197 -7.70 -6.42 -1.49
CA THR A 197 -8.70 -6.23 -0.42
C THR A 197 -9.14 -4.77 -0.38
N PRO A 198 -10.44 -4.45 -0.52
CA PRO A 198 -10.92 -3.06 -0.68
C PRO A 198 -10.41 -2.11 0.41
N GLU A 199 -10.42 -2.55 1.67
CA GLU A 199 -9.98 -1.73 2.80
C GLU A 199 -8.45 -1.63 2.93
N LEU A 200 -7.70 -2.37 2.11
CA LEU A 200 -6.25 -2.36 2.04
C LEU A 200 -5.75 -1.85 0.66
N SER A 201 -6.63 -1.20 -0.09
CA SER A 201 -6.30 -0.54 -1.35
C SER A 201 -5.99 0.93 -1.11
N PHE A 202 -4.72 1.30 -1.22
CA PHE A 202 -4.24 2.67 -0.99
C PHE A 202 -3.87 3.31 -2.32
N ASN A 203 -4.04 4.63 -2.41
CA ASN A 203 -3.64 5.42 -3.58
C ASN A 203 -2.76 6.57 -3.16
N PHE A 204 -1.61 6.73 -3.80
CA PHE A 204 -0.57 7.70 -3.48
C PHE A 204 -0.40 8.73 -4.59
N HIS A 205 -0.05 9.95 -4.20
CA HIS A 205 0.47 10.98 -5.08
C HIS A 205 2.01 10.98 -5.09
N TYR A 206 2.65 10.72 -3.94
CA TYR A 206 4.09 10.79 -3.78
C TYR A 206 4.76 9.42 -3.84
N PHE A 207 5.59 9.19 -4.87
CA PHE A 207 6.38 7.97 -5.01
C PHE A 207 7.21 7.65 -3.76
N ALA A 208 7.87 8.67 -3.17
CA ALA A 208 8.72 8.47 -2.00
C ALA A 208 7.95 7.88 -0.81
N ILE A 209 6.74 8.35 -0.55
CA ILE A 209 5.90 7.84 0.55
C ILE A 209 5.42 6.41 0.25
N ARG A 210 5.01 6.15 -0.98
CA ARG A 210 4.62 4.80 -1.42
C ARG A 210 5.76 3.80 -1.25
N LYS A 211 6.98 4.15 -1.68
CA LYS A 211 8.18 3.32 -1.53
C LYS A 211 8.48 2.98 -0.07
N MET A 212 8.38 3.97 0.81
CA MET A 212 8.53 3.72 2.26
C MET A 212 7.56 2.66 2.76
N HIS A 213 6.29 2.72 2.37
CA HIS A 213 5.29 1.74 2.81
C HIS A 213 5.52 0.32 2.30
N PHE A 214 6.13 0.14 1.12
CA PHE A 214 6.57 -1.18 0.69
C PHE A 214 7.59 -1.78 1.65
N LEU A 215 8.53 -0.96 2.15
CA LEU A 215 9.68 -1.44 2.89
C LEU A 215 9.47 -1.49 4.41
N MET A 216 8.65 -0.61 4.98
CA MET A 216 8.51 -0.45 6.44
C MET A 216 8.10 -1.72 7.18
N ARG A 217 7.38 -2.63 6.54
CA ARG A 217 6.90 -3.89 7.13
C ARG A 217 7.40 -5.13 6.39
N ALA A 218 8.30 -4.96 5.40
CA ALA A 218 8.75 -6.05 4.57
C ALA A 218 9.58 -7.08 5.37
N LYS A 219 9.17 -8.34 5.32
CA LYS A 219 9.97 -9.51 5.72
C LYS A 219 10.65 -10.18 4.54
N ALA A 220 10.14 -9.99 3.33
CA ALA A 220 10.81 -10.44 2.11
C ALA A 220 10.37 -9.57 0.93
N ILE A 221 11.21 -9.48 -0.07
CA ILE A 221 10.94 -8.80 -1.33
C ILE A 221 11.20 -9.76 -2.47
N THR A 222 10.20 -10.01 -3.30
CA THR A 222 10.33 -10.82 -4.51
C THR A 222 10.19 -9.95 -5.74
N ILE A 223 11.06 -10.16 -6.70
CA ILE A 223 11.20 -9.31 -7.86
C ILE A 223 11.12 -10.20 -9.10
N PHE A 224 10.00 -10.13 -9.79
CA PHE A 224 9.75 -10.81 -11.06
C PHE A 224 10.25 -9.97 -12.23
N PRO A 225 10.45 -10.57 -13.40
CA PRO A 225 10.77 -9.81 -14.60
C PRO A 225 9.87 -8.60 -14.77
N GLY A 226 10.48 -7.42 -15.05
CA GLY A 226 9.75 -6.17 -15.12
C GLY A 226 10.56 -5.04 -15.76
N GLY A 227 9.95 -3.86 -15.86
CA GLY A 227 10.56 -2.67 -16.44
C GLY A 227 11.16 -1.73 -15.39
N PHE A 228 11.30 -0.46 -15.77
CA PHE A 228 11.97 0.57 -14.95
C PHE A 228 11.38 0.70 -13.55
N GLY A 229 10.05 0.65 -13.39
CA GLY A 229 9.45 0.72 -12.06
C GLY A 229 9.84 -0.46 -11.16
N THR A 230 9.99 -1.66 -11.74
CA THR A 230 10.46 -2.84 -11.01
C THR A 230 11.94 -2.71 -10.64
N LEU A 231 12.78 -2.20 -11.56
CA LEU A 231 14.20 -1.95 -11.32
C LEU A 231 14.42 -0.87 -10.26
N ASP A 232 13.62 0.19 -10.29
CA ASP A 232 13.67 1.29 -9.33
C ASP A 232 13.44 0.80 -7.88
N GLU A 233 12.39 0.00 -7.66
CA GLU A 233 12.10 -0.58 -6.34
C GLU A 233 13.15 -1.61 -5.92
N PHE A 234 13.68 -2.39 -6.87
CA PHE A 234 14.75 -3.35 -6.62
C PHE A 234 16.02 -2.66 -6.13
N PHE A 235 16.51 -1.66 -6.89
CA PHE A 235 17.76 -0.98 -6.55
C PHE A 235 17.64 -0.13 -5.29
N GLU A 236 16.47 0.40 -4.97
CA GLU A 236 16.25 1.06 -3.68
C GLU A 236 16.40 0.06 -2.53
N ALA A 237 15.71 -1.09 -2.62
CA ALA A 237 15.75 -2.10 -1.56
C ALA A 237 17.17 -2.63 -1.34
N VAL A 238 17.89 -3.02 -2.40
CA VAL A 238 19.27 -3.53 -2.28
C VAL A 238 20.21 -2.47 -1.71
N THR A 239 20.06 -1.21 -2.13
CA THR A 239 20.87 -0.10 -1.62
C THR A 239 20.65 0.13 -0.12
N LEU A 240 19.42 0.09 0.34
CA LEU A 240 19.10 0.27 1.76
C LEU A 240 19.66 -0.86 2.63
N ILE A 241 19.65 -2.10 2.14
CA ILE A 241 20.24 -3.25 2.83
C ILE A 241 21.77 -3.14 2.81
N GLN A 242 22.37 -2.89 1.64
CA GLN A 242 23.83 -2.72 1.47
C GLN A 242 24.38 -1.64 2.40
N THR A 243 23.71 -0.50 2.45
CA THR A 243 24.13 0.65 3.29
C THR A 243 23.73 0.51 4.76
N LYS A 244 23.15 -0.62 5.17
CA LYS A 244 22.69 -0.91 6.54
C LYS A 244 21.64 0.08 7.08
N ARG A 245 20.88 0.71 6.17
CA ARG A 245 19.73 1.55 6.51
C ARG A 245 18.47 0.71 6.74
N MET A 246 18.46 -0.51 6.21
CA MET A 246 17.46 -1.54 6.41
C MET A 246 18.14 -2.82 6.88
N ALA A 247 17.49 -3.55 7.78
CA ALA A 247 17.96 -4.87 8.19
C ALA A 247 17.96 -5.83 6.98
N PRO A 248 18.90 -6.80 6.93
CA PRO A 248 18.86 -7.84 5.90
C PRO A 248 17.54 -8.60 5.93
N ILE A 249 16.94 -8.74 4.76
CA ILE A 249 15.78 -9.61 4.50
C ILE A 249 16.01 -10.34 3.18
N PRO A 250 15.34 -11.46 2.93
CA PRO A 250 15.42 -12.14 1.63
C PRO A 250 15.02 -11.22 0.48
N LEU A 251 15.92 -11.04 -0.48
CA LEU A 251 15.75 -10.30 -1.72
C LEU A 251 15.83 -11.32 -2.86
N ILE A 252 14.69 -11.68 -3.46
CA ILE A 252 14.57 -12.85 -4.33
C ILE A 252 14.22 -12.40 -5.74
N LEU A 253 15.09 -12.69 -6.68
CA LEU A 253 14.97 -12.41 -8.11
C LEU A 253 14.43 -13.65 -8.83
N PHE A 254 13.24 -13.55 -9.40
CA PHE A 254 12.68 -14.64 -10.24
C PHE A 254 13.27 -14.59 -11.64
N SER A 255 13.67 -15.76 -12.15
CA SER A 255 14.35 -15.95 -13.45
C SER A 255 15.79 -15.43 -13.46
N LYS A 256 16.71 -16.29 -13.07
CA LYS A 256 18.15 -15.99 -13.14
C LYS A 256 18.58 -15.56 -14.55
N ALA A 257 18.05 -16.24 -15.59
CA ALA A 257 18.36 -15.93 -16.98
C ALA A 257 17.96 -14.47 -17.32
N PHE A 258 16.74 -14.06 -17.04
CA PHE A 258 16.27 -12.69 -17.30
C PHE A 258 17.16 -11.62 -16.64
N TRP A 259 17.49 -11.82 -15.38
CA TRP A 259 18.26 -10.82 -14.63
C TRP A 259 19.70 -10.73 -15.10
N HIS A 260 20.35 -11.86 -15.43
CA HIS A 260 21.71 -11.87 -16.00
C HIS A 260 21.78 -11.30 -17.44
N ASP A 261 20.70 -11.41 -18.20
CA ASP A 261 20.62 -10.77 -19.54
C ASP A 261 20.51 -9.25 -19.45
N ILE A 262 19.91 -8.72 -18.37
CA ILE A 262 19.64 -7.28 -18.22
C ILE A 262 20.72 -6.59 -17.39
N ILE A 263 21.24 -7.25 -16.35
CA ILE A 263 22.17 -6.68 -15.39
C ILE A 263 23.37 -7.61 -15.21
N ASN A 264 24.56 -7.10 -15.52
CA ASN A 264 25.79 -7.81 -15.20
C ASN A 264 26.26 -7.44 -13.78
N PHE A 265 25.75 -8.17 -12.79
CA PHE A 265 26.09 -7.92 -11.36
C PHE A 265 27.58 -8.14 -11.06
N GLU A 266 28.20 -9.15 -11.67
CA GLU A 266 29.64 -9.41 -11.51
C GLU A 266 30.49 -8.26 -12.06
N ALA A 267 30.06 -7.64 -13.17
CA ALA A 267 30.76 -6.47 -13.69
C ALA A 267 30.76 -5.30 -12.70
N LEU A 268 29.67 -5.09 -11.97
CA LEU A 268 29.61 -4.03 -10.93
C LEU A 268 30.67 -4.27 -9.84
N ALA A 269 30.81 -5.52 -9.39
CA ALA A 269 31.84 -5.90 -8.42
C ALA A 269 33.25 -5.77 -8.99
N ASN A 270 33.46 -6.22 -10.24
CA ASN A 270 34.76 -6.14 -10.91
C ASN A 270 35.20 -4.69 -11.20
N PHE A 271 34.28 -3.78 -11.45
CA PHE A 271 34.55 -2.34 -11.56
C PHE A 271 34.80 -1.68 -10.19
N GLY A 272 34.55 -2.38 -9.08
CA GLY A 272 34.70 -1.85 -7.73
C GLY A 272 33.62 -0.85 -7.32
N THR A 273 32.49 -0.84 -8.02
CA THR A 273 31.35 0.03 -7.68
C THR A 273 30.48 -0.55 -6.57
N ILE A 274 30.57 -1.86 -6.35
CA ILE A 274 30.02 -2.60 -5.20
C ILE A 274 31.09 -3.54 -4.66
N ALA A 275 30.96 -3.98 -3.41
CA ALA A 275 31.84 -5.01 -2.84
C ALA A 275 31.43 -6.40 -3.40
N PRO A 276 32.39 -7.33 -3.57
CA PRO A 276 32.07 -8.71 -4.00
C PRO A 276 31.04 -9.39 -3.07
N GLU A 277 31.05 -9.08 -1.79
CA GLU A 277 30.13 -9.61 -0.79
C GLU A 277 28.69 -9.14 -1.00
N ASP A 278 28.50 -7.99 -1.65
CA ASP A 278 27.16 -7.44 -1.93
C ASP A 278 26.36 -8.35 -2.89
N LEU A 279 27.05 -9.18 -3.69
CA LEU A 279 26.40 -10.17 -4.55
C LEU A 279 25.62 -11.23 -3.75
N GLN A 280 26.01 -11.48 -2.49
CA GLN A 280 25.32 -12.42 -1.60
C GLN A 280 23.97 -11.90 -1.09
N LEU A 281 23.66 -10.62 -1.28
CA LEU A 281 22.36 -10.04 -0.95
C LEU A 281 21.27 -10.54 -1.89
N LEU A 282 21.65 -11.08 -3.06
CA LEU A 282 20.75 -11.47 -4.13
C LEU A 282 20.50 -12.98 -4.12
N HIS A 283 19.28 -13.38 -3.92
CA HIS A 283 18.84 -14.76 -4.09
C HIS A 283 18.12 -14.92 -5.43
N PHE A 284 18.27 -16.07 -6.08
CA PHE A 284 17.57 -16.37 -7.32
C PHE A 284 16.62 -17.55 -7.10
N ALA A 285 15.45 -17.51 -7.73
CA ALA A 285 14.48 -18.57 -7.74
C ALA A 285 13.85 -18.71 -9.12
N GLU A 286 13.57 -19.95 -9.53
CA GLU A 286 12.85 -20.26 -10.76
C GLU A 286 11.39 -20.65 -10.47
N THR A 287 11.09 -21.10 -9.25
CA THR A 287 9.78 -21.54 -8.83
C THR A 287 9.29 -20.83 -7.57
N ALA A 288 7.98 -20.82 -7.40
CA ALA A 288 7.34 -20.26 -6.21
C ALA A 288 7.79 -20.98 -4.91
N GLU A 289 7.95 -22.30 -5.01
CA GLU A 289 8.39 -23.15 -3.92
C GLU A 289 9.83 -22.84 -3.49
N GLU A 290 10.74 -22.66 -4.45
CA GLU A 290 12.13 -22.24 -4.17
C GLU A 290 12.17 -20.88 -3.46
N ALA A 291 11.41 -19.91 -3.98
CA ALA A 291 11.34 -18.58 -3.38
C ALA A 291 10.78 -18.61 -1.96
N TRP A 292 9.75 -19.42 -1.73
CA TRP A 292 9.20 -19.62 -0.39
C TRP A 292 10.21 -20.31 0.53
N GLN A 293 10.93 -21.31 0.06
CA GLN A 293 11.94 -22.03 0.85
C GLN A 293 13.05 -21.09 1.33
N ILE A 294 13.51 -20.17 0.49
CA ILE A 294 14.49 -19.13 0.87
C ILE A 294 13.98 -18.31 2.06
N ILE A 295 12.70 -17.92 2.05
CA ILE A 295 12.10 -17.17 3.15
C ILE A 295 11.96 -18.03 4.40
N ALA A 296 11.49 -19.25 4.23
CA ALA A 296 11.29 -20.20 5.34
C ALA A 296 12.62 -20.53 6.05
N ASP A 297 13.68 -20.74 5.28
CA ASP A 297 15.02 -21.00 5.85
C ASP A 297 15.61 -19.77 6.54
N PHE A 298 15.42 -18.59 5.98
CA PHE A 298 15.90 -17.34 6.58
C PHE A 298 15.28 -17.04 7.95
N TYR A 299 14.00 -17.43 8.15
CA TYR A 299 13.25 -17.19 9.39
C TYR A 299 13.01 -18.47 10.22
N ASP A 300 13.68 -19.58 9.90
CA ASP A 300 13.55 -20.87 10.60
C ASP A 300 12.09 -21.38 10.72
N LEU A 301 11.24 -21.06 9.74
CA LEU A 301 9.79 -21.36 9.81
C LEU A 301 9.48 -22.86 9.77
N ASN A 302 10.41 -23.68 9.29
CA ASN A 302 10.25 -25.14 9.25
C ASN A 302 10.58 -25.83 10.60
N ALA A 303 11.26 -25.13 11.51
CA ALA A 303 11.65 -25.68 12.81
C ALA A 303 10.48 -25.80 13.79
N GLU A 304 9.42 -24.98 13.63
CA GLU A 304 8.21 -25.01 14.47
C GLU A 304 7.21 -26.09 14.05
N ALA A 305 7.41 -26.77 12.92
CA ALA A 305 6.53 -27.82 12.40
C ALA A 305 6.99 -29.25 12.76
N ALA A 306 8.07 -29.42 13.52
CA ALA A 306 8.51 -30.72 14.03
C ALA A 306 7.73 -31.06 15.31
N PRO A 307 7.10 -32.26 15.42
CA PRO A 307 6.24 -32.66 16.51
C PRO A 307 6.97 -32.81 17.85
#